data_e4bcfad32e66ba9edd23cddcbf5241c3
#
_entry.id   e4bcfad32e66ba9edd23cddcbf5241c3
#
_cell.length_a   1.000
_cell.length_b   1.000
_cell.length_c   1.000
_cell.angle_alpha   90.00
_cell.angle_beta   90.00
_cell.angle_gamma   90.00
#
_symmetry.space_group_name_H-M   'P 1'
#
loop_
_entity.id
_entity.type
_entity.pdbx_description
1 polymer ?
#
loop_
_entity_poly.entity_id
_entity_poly.type
_entity_poly.pdbx_seq_one_letter_code
_entity_poly.pdbx_strand_id
1 'polypeptide(L)'
;MKHFVLFIFSALILFACDSEAEKKEATQFFLRGNQKFKEKEYYESIKWYSEAILKQSEFSDAYYNRGLVYQSLEKNDEALADFQKAYELDPKFSAALSKQTELLQNLQKFDLALESAAKLVKNFPDSSAFWSLQGDIYLQKTQYNDALASYEHALLLKPNAVETLINKGIVYQELGQLDLAEASFTAALATGKYKDLIYNNLGYLEIQRSQWKLAEKWIKMALAIDPQNELYLKNLDKIAKQSSAE
;
A
#
# COMPACT_ATOMS: atom_id res chain seq x y z
N MET A 1 20.34 -9.60 57.40
CA MET A 1 19.32 -9.09 56.41
C MET A 1 19.75 -7.80 55.70
N LYS A 2 20.37 -6.81 56.36
CA LYS A 2 20.75 -5.54 55.72
C LYS A 2 21.78 -5.68 54.56
N HIS A 3 22.72 -6.62 54.63
CA HIS A 3 23.73 -6.84 53.55
C HIS A 3 23.18 -7.57 52.34
N PHE A 4 22.11 -8.36 52.48
CA PHE A 4 21.50 -9.05 51.35
C PHE A 4 20.65 -8.13 50.47
N VAL A 5 20.03 -7.13 51.05
CA VAL A 5 19.25 -6.09 50.34
C VAL A 5 20.17 -5.16 49.52
N LEU A 6 21.36 -4.84 50.05
CA LEU A 6 22.32 -3.97 49.33
C LEU A 6 22.87 -4.67 48.08
N PHE A 7 23.11 -5.99 48.10
CA PHE A 7 23.62 -6.74 46.96
C PHE A 7 22.61 -6.88 45.82
N ILE A 8 21.31 -7.02 46.18
CA ILE A 8 20.23 -7.07 45.20
C ILE A 8 20.05 -5.70 44.51
N PHE A 9 20.19 -4.61 45.27
CA PHE A 9 20.05 -3.26 44.72
C PHE A 9 21.21 -2.88 43.80
N SER A 10 22.44 -3.27 44.11
CA SER A 10 23.63 -3.04 43.27
C SER A 10 23.58 -3.90 41.99
N ALA A 11 23.12 -5.15 42.04
CA ALA A 11 22.94 -5.99 40.89
C ALA A 11 21.84 -5.45 39.95
N LEU A 12 20.73 -4.95 40.45
CA LEU A 12 19.66 -4.34 39.66
C LEU A 12 20.12 -3.06 38.96
N ILE A 13 20.96 -2.24 39.58
CA ILE A 13 21.52 -1.02 38.96
C ILE A 13 22.52 -1.38 37.85
N LEU A 14 23.35 -2.40 38.02
CA LEU A 14 24.27 -2.86 36.99
C LEU A 14 23.53 -3.42 35.75
N PHE A 15 22.52 -4.26 35.94
CA PHE A 15 21.68 -4.77 34.85
C PHE A 15 20.92 -3.65 34.12
N ALA A 16 20.42 -2.65 34.83
CA ALA A 16 19.75 -1.50 34.19
C ALA A 16 20.73 -0.63 33.37
N CYS A 17 21.96 -0.45 33.86
CA CYS A 17 23.01 0.31 33.15
C CYS A 17 23.48 -0.38 31.88
N ASP A 18 23.65 -1.72 31.92
CA ASP A 18 24.03 -2.53 30.77
C ASP A 18 22.93 -2.49 29.69
N SER A 19 21.65 -2.62 30.09
CA SER A 19 20.52 -2.57 29.15
C SER A 19 20.36 -1.20 28.47
N GLU A 20 20.71 -0.10 29.15
CA GLU A 20 20.62 1.24 28.56
C GLU A 20 21.81 1.53 27.59
N ALA A 21 22.98 1.00 27.92
CA ALA A 21 24.14 1.03 27.01
C ALA A 21 23.88 0.23 25.73
N GLU A 22 23.29 -0.95 25.85
CA GLU A 22 22.91 -1.76 24.69
C GLU A 22 21.86 -1.09 23.80
N LYS A 23 20.84 -0.47 24.37
CA LYS A 23 19.84 0.32 23.63
C LYS A 23 20.47 1.49 22.87
N LYS A 24 21.42 2.18 23.50
CA LYS A 24 22.14 3.27 22.85
C LYS A 24 22.98 2.77 21.68
N GLU A 25 23.63 1.63 21.83
CA GLU A 25 24.42 0.99 20.77
C GLU A 25 23.50 0.51 19.63
N ALA A 26 22.37 -0.13 19.96
CA ALA A 26 21.35 -0.52 18.98
C ALA A 26 20.86 0.68 18.14
N THR A 27 20.60 1.81 18.80
CA THR A 27 20.21 3.05 18.12
C THR A 27 21.31 3.55 17.17
N GLN A 28 22.58 3.46 17.56
CA GLN A 28 23.69 3.86 16.68
C GLN A 28 23.79 2.95 15.44
N PHE A 29 23.63 1.65 15.60
CA PHE A 29 23.60 0.71 14.48
C PHE A 29 22.40 0.95 13.56
N PHE A 30 21.22 1.20 14.14
CA PHE A 30 20.03 1.57 13.38
C PHE A 30 20.24 2.82 12.52
N LEU A 31 20.84 3.88 13.08
CA LEU A 31 21.15 5.10 12.33
C LEU A 31 22.16 4.86 11.20
N ARG A 32 23.17 4.00 11.42
CA ARG A 32 24.09 3.58 10.36
C ARG A 32 23.37 2.79 9.27
N GLY A 33 22.46 1.89 9.65
CA GLY A 33 21.59 1.18 8.72
C GLY A 33 20.78 2.14 7.85
N ASN A 34 20.16 3.15 8.45
CA ASN A 34 19.41 4.19 7.72
C ASN A 34 20.29 4.97 6.73
N GLN A 35 21.51 5.30 7.13
CA GLN A 35 22.46 5.98 6.25
C GLN A 35 22.80 5.09 5.06
N LYS A 36 23.17 3.81 5.29
CA LYS A 36 23.52 2.88 4.24
C LYS A 36 22.35 2.59 3.29
N PHE A 37 21.13 2.57 3.79
CA PHE A 37 19.94 2.47 2.96
C PHE A 37 19.78 3.66 2.01
N LYS A 38 19.97 4.90 2.51
CA LYS A 38 19.96 6.11 1.68
C LYS A 38 21.05 6.11 0.61
N GLU A 39 22.22 5.54 0.93
CA GLU A 39 23.35 5.37 0.01
C GLU A 39 23.12 4.21 -0.98
N LYS A 40 22.00 3.47 -0.85
CA LYS A 40 21.67 2.25 -1.62
C LYS A 40 22.66 1.10 -1.42
N GLU A 41 23.43 1.14 -0.34
CA GLU A 41 24.33 0.07 0.09
C GLU A 41 23.53 -0.98 0.89
N TYR A 42 22.65 -1.68 0.19
CA TYR A 42 21.61 -2.53 0.79
C TYR A 42 22.16 -3.62 1.71
N TYR A 43 23.22 -4.31 1.33
CA TYR A 43 23.81 -5.39 2.15
C TYR A 43 24.45 -4.84 3.44
N GLU A 44 25.13 -3.70 3.37
CA GLU A 44 25.67 -3.05 4.56
C GLU A 44 24.52 -2.53 5.46
N SER A 45 23.43 -2.01 4.87
CA SER A 45 22.25 -1.61 5.62
C SER A 45 21.64 -2.79 6.39
N ILE A 46 21.45 -3.94 5.74
CA ILE A 46 20.96 -5.17 6.39
C ILE A 46 21.86 -5.55 7.56
N LYS A 47 23.20 -5.52 7.37
CA LYS A 47 24.16 -5.82 8.42
C LYS A 47 23.95 -4.91 9.64
N TRP A 48 23.88 -3.59 9.44
CA TRP A 48 23.72 -2.64 10.53
C TRP A 48 22.37 -2.76 11.25
N TYR A 49 21.27 -2.99 10.53
CA TYR A 49 19.98 -3.28 11.17
C TYR A 49 20.02 -4.61 11.95
N SER A 50 20.72 -5.61 11.44
CA SER A 50 20.86 -6.89 12.13
C SER A 50 21.67 -6.76 13.42
N GLU A 51 22.74 -5.94 13.44
CA GLU A 51 23.46 -5.58 14.67
C GLU A 51 22.57 -4.81 15.66
N ALA A 52 21.73 -3.89 15.17
CA ALA A 52 20.75 -3.19 16.02
C ALA A 52 19.78 -4.17 16.68
N ILE A 53 19.26 -5.13 15.92
CA ILE A 53 18.33 -6.17 16.39
C ILE A 53 19.04 -7.12 17.37
N LEU A 54 20.31 -7.44 17.13
CA LEU A 54 21.09 -8.27 18.04
C LEU A 54 21.26 -7.61 19.42
N LYS A 55 21.44 -6.29 19.44
CA LYS A 55 21.54 -5.50 20.68
C LYS A 55 20.20 -5.26 21.36
N GLN A 56 19.15 -5.10 20.58
CA GLN A 56 17.81 -4.87 21.06
C GLN A 56 16.81 -5.69 20.23
N SER A 57 16.50 -6.91 20.69
CA SER A 57 15.63 -7.85 19.99
C SER A 57 14.17 -7.35 19.81
N GLU A 58 13.75 -6.35 20.60
CA GLU A 58 12.41 -5.74 20.54
C GLU A 58 12.38 -4.41 19.76
N PHE A 59 13.36 -4.18 18.89
CA PHE A 59 13.48 -2.94 18.12
C PHE A 59 12.63 -3.02 16.83
N SER A 60 11.34 -2.75 16.94
CA SER A 60 10.35 -2.81 15.84
C SER A 60 10.76 -2.02 14.60
N ASP A 61 11.30 -0.79 14.78
CA ASP A 61 11.75 0.04 13.65
C ASP A 61 12.92 -0.58 12.89
N ALA A 62 13.81 -1.31 13.57
CA ALA A 62 14.94 -1.96 12.92
C ALA A 62 14.49 -3.14 12.04
N TYR A 63 13.53 -3.92 12.51
CA TYR A 63 12.88 -4.94 11.68
C TYR A 63 12.16 -4.31 10.48
N TYR A 64 11.32 -3.30 10.71
CA TYR A 64 10.60 -2.63 9.63
C TYR A 64 11.54 -2.11 8.55
N ASN A 65 12.59 -1.37 8.93
CA ASN A 65 13.53 -0.81 7.98
C ASN A 65 14.37 -1.88 7.28
N ARG A 66 14.75 -2.98 7.95
CA ARG A 66 15.40 -4.11 7.31
C ARG A 66 14.48 -4.81 6.32
N GLY A 67 13.20 -4.94 6.65
CA GLY A 67 12.16 -5.42 5.74
C GLY A 67 12.04 -4.57 4.47
N LEU A 68 12.12 -3.23 4.58
CA LEU A 68 12.15 -2.35 3.40
C LEU A 68 13.39 -2.57 2.53
N VAL A 69 14.54 -2.84 3.13
CA VAL A 69 15.76 -3.18 2.37
C VAL A 69 15.62 -4.53 1.69
N TYR A 70 15.08 -5.53 2.37
CA TYR A 70 14.82 -6.84 1.77
C TYR A 70 13.84 -6.72 0.59
N GLN A 71 12.77 -5.93 0.73
CA GLN A 71 11.83 -5.65 -0.34
C GLN A 71 12.52 -4.98 -1.54
N SER A 72 13.45 -4.04 -1.31
CA SER A 72 14.22 -3.39 -2.38
C SER A 72 15.17 -4.36 -3.12
N LEU A 73 15.52 -5.48 -2.49
CA LEU A 73 16.31 -6.57 -3.06
C LEU A 73 15.44 -7.73 -3.59
N GLU A 74 14.12 -7.56 -3.63
CA GLU A 74 13.14 -8.59 -4.01
C GLU A 74 13.20 -9.86 -3.12
N LYS A 75 13.79 -9.76 -1.94
CA LYS A 75 13.82 -10.80 -0.92
C LYS A 75 12.50 -10.78 -0.12
N ASN A 76 11.44 -11.24 -0.79
CA ASN A 76 10.07 -11.03 -0.34
C ASN A 76 9.74 -11.81 0.94
N ASP A 77 10.26 -13.02 1.12
CA ASP A 77 9.96 -13.82 2.32
C ASP A 77 10.64 -13.24 3.55
N GLU A 78 11.89 -12.76 3.43
CA GLU A 78 12.60 -12.06 4.51
C GLU A 78 11.90 -10.72 4.84
N ALA A 79 11.44 -9.98 3.83
CA ALA A 79 10.69 -8.74 4.03
C ALA A 79 9.37 -8.99 4.78
N LEU A 80 8.61 -10.02 4.39
CA LEU A 80 7.35 -10.39 5.07
C LEU A 80 7.59 -10.77 6.53
N ALA A 81 8.64 -11.57 6.80
CA ALA A 81 8.99 -11.96 8.17
C ALA A 81 9.35 -10.75 9.04
N ASP A 82 10.12 -9.81 8.49
CA ASP A 82 10.53 -8.61 9.20
C ASP A 82 9.36 -7.63 9.43
N PHE A 83 8.47 -7.42 8.45
CA PHE A 83 7.27 -6.61 8.64
C PHE A 83 6.32 -7.23 9.68
N GLN A 84 6.13 -8.56 9.63
CA GLN A 84 5.34 -9.26 10.62
C GLN A 84 5.93 -9.09 12.02
N LYS A 85 7.25 -9.27 12.16
CA LYS A 85 7.94 -9.13 13.45
C LYS A 85 7.84 -7.71 14.00
N ALA A 86 8.00 -6.69 13.15
CA ALA A 86 7.84 -5.30 13.52
C ALA A 86 6.43 -5.01 14.10
N TYR A 87 5.39 -5.54 13.45
CA TYR A 87 4.01 -5.38 13.92
C TYR A 87 3.70 -6.20 15.19
N GLU A 88 4.27 -7.40 15.34
CA GLU A 88 4.14 -8.20 16.57
C GLU A 88 4.74 -7.49 17.79
N LEU A 89 5.88 -6.80 17.60
CA LEU A 89 6.54 -6.04 18.66
C LEU A 89 5.82 -4.74 19.00
N ASP A 90 5.24 -4.07 18.00
CA ASP A 90 4.42 -2.89 18.18
C ASP A 90 3.12 -2.99 17.38
N PRO A 91 2.00 -3.44 17.97
CA PRO A 91 0.70 -3.52 17.31
C PRO A 91 0.11 -2.16 16.89
N LYS A 92 0.70 -1.03 17.28
CA LYS A 92 0.34 0.30 16.80
C LYS A 92 1.13 0.71 15.57
N PHE A 93 2.13 -0.07 15.18
CA PHE A 93 2.94 0.21 13.99
C PHE A 93 2.19 -0.19 12.72
N SER A 94 1.17 0.58 12.38
CA SER A 94 0.31 0.34 11.23
C SER A 94 1.08 0.26 9.90
N ALA A 95 2.19 1.01 9.77
CA ALA A 95 3.01 1.00 8.58
C ALA A 95 3.64 -0.39 8.31
N ALA A 96 4.04 -1.13 9.36
CA ALA A 96 4.59 -2.48 9.21
C ALA A 96 3.53 -3.46 8.66
N LEU A 97 2.33 -3.45 9.26
CA LEU A 97 1.24 -4.29 8.79
C LEU A 97 0.75 -3.88 7.39
N SER A 98 0.73 -2.57 7.07
CA SER A 98 0.40 -2.06 5.74
C SER A 98 1.39 -2.56 4.69
N LYS A 99 2.71 -2.48 4.97
CA LYS A 99 3.75 -2.98 4.06
C LYS A 99 3.68 -4.50 3.86
N GLN A 100 3.40 -5.25 4.93
CA GLN A 100 3.13 -6.68 4.81
C GLN A 100 1.94 -6.96 3.89
N THR A 101 0.83 -6.22 4.08
CA THR A 101 -0.40 -6.38 3.30
C THR A 101 -0.16 -6.05 1.82
N GLU A 102 0.46 -4.91 1.53
CA GLU A 102 0.82 -4.49 0.17
C GLU A 102 1.73 -5.53 -0.52
N LEU A 103 2.73 -6.05 0.20
CA LEU A 103 3.64 -7.05 -0.35
C LEU A 103 2.91 -8.38 -0.64
N LEU A 104 2.05 -8.83 0.27
CA LEU A 104 1.22 -10.02 0.05
C LEU A 104 0.28 -9.85 -1.16
N GLN A 105 -0.32 -8.66 -1.33
CA GLN A 105 -1.14 -8.32 -2.48
C GLN A 105 -0.33 -8.39 -3.78
N ASN A 106 0.85 -7.78 -3.82
CA ASN A 106 1.74 -7.79 -4.99
C ASN A 106 2.20 -9.23 -5.36
N LEU A 107 2.39 -10.08 -4.36
CA LEU A 107 2.71 -11.50 -4.53
C LEU A 107 1.47 -12.36 -4.88
N GLN A 108 0.31 -11.74 -5.07
CA GLN A 108 -0.97 -12.40 -5.32
C GLN A 108 -1.40 -13.40 -4.23
N LYS A 109 -0.84 -13.27 -3.02
CA LYS A 109 -1.22 -14.04 -1.84
C LYS A 109 -2.47 -13.40 -1.19
N PHE A 110 -3.56 -13.30 -1.97
CA PHE A 110 -4.72 -12.46 -1.64
C PHE A 110 -5.42 -12.85 -0.33
N ASP A 111 -5.51 -14.14 0.01
CA ASP A 111 -6.17 -14.55 1.26
C ASP A 111 -5.40 -14.04 2.49
N LEU A 112 -4.08 -14.16 2.48
CA LEU A 112 -3.22 -13.62 3.53
C LEU A 112 -3.24 -12.08 3.56
N ALA A 113 -3.29 -11.44 2.39
CA ALA A 113 -3.43 -10.00 2.28
C ALA A 113 -4.75 -9.51 2.88
N LEU A 114 -5.87 -10.20 2.65
CA LEU A 114 -7.16 -9.88 3.25
C LEU A 114 -7.17 -10.08 4.76
N GLU A 115 -6.53 -11.13 5.27
CA GLU A 115 -6.37 -11.32 6.72
C GLU A 115 -5.63 -10.16 7.37
N SER A 116 -4.52 -9.71 6.75
CA SER A 116 -3.75 -8.56 7.22
C SER A 116 -4.54 -7.25 7.09
N ALA A 117 -5.25 -7.04 5.96
CA ALA A 117 -6.09 -5.87 5.74
C ALA A 117 -7.25 -5.79 6.75
N ALA A 118 -7.86 -6.93 7.10
CA ALA A 118 -8.88 -6.99 8.14
C ALA A 118 -8.35 -6.55 9.51
N LYS A 119 -7.10 -6.90 9.84
CA LYS A 119 -6.44 -6.40 11.06
C LYS A 119 -6.21 -4.88 10.98
N LEU A 120 -5.80 -4.35 9.82
CA LEU A 120 -5.62 -2.90 9.60
C LEU A 120 -6.91 -2.13 9.84
N VAL A 121 -8.01 -2.48 9.18
CA VAL A 121 -9.27 -1.75 9.32
C VAL A 121 -9.90 -1.91 10.70
N LYS A 122 -9.67 -3.05 11.37
CA LYS A 122 -10.12 -3.28 12.74
C LYS A 122 -9.37 -2.40 13.75
N ASN A 123 -8.05 -2.31 13.63
CA ASN A 123 -7.20 -1.61 14.60
C ASN A 123 -7.08 -0.13 14.32
N PHE A 124 -7.29 0.28 13.06
CA PHE A 124 -7.18 1.66 12.58
C PHE A 124 -8.40 2.03 11.72
N PRO A 125 -9.63 2.00 12.27
CA PRO A 125 -10.87 2.15 11.52
C PRO A 125 -11.01 3.51 10.82
N ASP A 126 -10.35 4.54 11.33
CA ASP A 126 -10.41 5.90 10.79
C ASP A 126 -9.45 6.15 9.62
N SER A 127 -8.73 5.12 9.16
CA SER A 127 -7.81 5.23 8.03
C SER A 127 -8.51 4.91 6.71
N SER A 128 -8.85 5.94 5.94
CA SER A 128 -9.35 5.79 4.56
C SER A 128 -8.43 4.92 3.69
N ALA A 129 -7.11 5.03 3.87
CA ALA A 129 -6.14 4.28 3.09
C ALA A 129 -6.23 2.76 3.32
N PHE A 130 -6.50 2.32 4.55
CA PHE A 130 -6.59 0.89 4.84
C PHE A 130 -7.88 0.27 4.34
N TRP A 131 -8.99 1.02 4.38
CA TRP A 131 -10.23 0.61 3.72
C TRP A 131 -10.08 0.54 2.20
N SER A 132 -9.36 1.51 1.59
CA SER A 132 -9.06 1.45 0.15
C SER A 132 -8.19 0.24 -0.19
N LEU A 133 -7.13 -0.02 0.58
CA LEU A 133 -6.25 -1.18 0.39
C LEU A 133 -7.04 -2.51 0.46
N GLN A 134 -7.95 -2.64 1.42
CA GLN A 134 -8.83 -3.80 1.51
C GLN A 134 -9.72 -3.93 0.27
N GLY A 135 -10.30 -2.83 -0.19
CA GLY A 135 -11.10 -2.78 -1.42
C GLY A 135 -10.30 -3.18 -2.66
N ASP A 136 -9.05 -2.73 -2.77
CA ASP A 136 -8.15 -3.08 -3.87
C ASP A 136 -7.85 -4.58 -3.93
N ILE A 137 -7.68 -5.22 -2.77
CA ILE A 137 -7.46 -6.67 -2.70
C ILE A 137 -8.75 -7.42 -3.10
N TYR A 138 -9.93 -6.97 -2.64
CA TYR A 138 -11.20 -7.55 -3.06
C TYR A 138 -11.44 -7.38 -4.57
N LEU A 139 -11.12 -6.23 -5.14
CA LEU A 139 -11.21 -5.98 -6.59
C LEU A 139 -10.33 -6.98 -7.37
N GLN A 140 -9.09 -7.20 -6.96
CA GLN A 140 -8.18 -8.16 -7.60
C GLN A 140 -8.67 -9.60 -7.47
N LYS A 141 -9.44 -9.92 -6.43
CA LYS A 141 -10.15 -11.20 -6.28
C LYS A 141 -11.48 -11.26 -7.02
N THR A 142 -11.86 -10.21 -7.75
CA THR A 142 -13.18 -10.08 -8.39
C THR A 142 -14.37 -10.18 -7.42
N GLN A 143 -14.12 -9.93 -6.14
CA GLN A 143 -15.14 -9.85 -5.09
C GLN A 143 -15.72 -8.42 -5.05
N TYR A 144 -16.47 -8.09 -6.10
CA TYR A 144 -16.90 -6.71 -6.39
C TYR A 144 -17.75 -6.06 -5.30
N ASN A 145 -18.68 -6.81 -4.69
CA ASN A 145 -19.53 -6.27 -3.63
C ASN A 145 -18.73 -5.92 -2.36
N ASP A 146 -17.75 -6.76 -2.00
CA ASP A 146 -16.88 -6.52 -0.85
C ASP A 146 -15.92 -5.35 -1.13
N ALA A 147 -15.45 -5.22 -2.38
CA ALA A 147 -14.67 -4.07 -2.83
C ALA A 147 -15.46 -2.76 -2.70
N LEU A 148 -16.72 -2.73 -3.19
CA LEU A 148 -17.58 -1.56 -3.07
C LEU A 148 -17.80 -1.17 -1.61
N ALA A 149 -18.12 -2.12 -0.73
CA ALA A 149 -18.32 -1.85 0.68
C ALA A 149 -17.07 -1.20 1.32
N SER A 150 -15.90 -1.73 1.01
CA SER A 150 -14.62 -1.19 1.50
C SER A 150 -14.35 0.22 0.95
N TYR A 151 -14.58 0.46 -0.34
CA TYR A 151 -14.41 1.78 -0.95
C TYR A 151 -15.41 2.80 -0.41
N GLU A 152 -16.64 2.41 -0.11
CA GLU A 152 -17.63 3.27 0.50
C GLU A 152 -17.19 3.74 1.89
N HIS A 153 -16.69 2.83 2.72
CA HIS A 153 -16.08 3.22 3.99
C HIS A 153 -14.91 4.17 3.82
N ALA A 154 -14.00 3.89 2.87
CA ALA A 154 -12.89 4.78 2.58
C ALA A 154 -13.35 6.19 2.17
N LEU A 155 -14.38 6.28 1.33
CA LEU A 155 -14.91 7.55 0.82
C LEU A 155 -15.77 8.30 1.87
N LEU A 156 -16.38 7.63 2.83
CA LEU A 156 -16.98 8.28 4.00
C LEU A 156 -15.93 9.03 4.82
N LEU A 157 -14.74 8.46 4.99
CA LEU A 157 -13.63 9.07 5.70
C LEU A 157 -12.91 10.15 4.88
N LYS A 158 -12.77 9.92 3.56
CA LYS A 158 -12.08 10.83 2.64
C LYS A 158 -12.83 10.91 1.29
N PRO A 159 -13.83 11.80 1.16
CA PRO A 159 -14.69 11.86 -0.04
C PRO A 159 -13.94 12.11 -1.35
N ASN A 160 -12.79 12.77 -1.31
CA ASN A 160 -11.98 13.11 -2.48
C ASN A 160 -10.77 12.18 -2.68
N ALA A 161 -10.81 10.95 -2.17
CA ALA A 161 -9.76 9.95 -2.41
C ALA A 161 -9.84 9.48 -3.86
N VAL A 162 -9.05 10.11 -4.73
CA VAL A 162 -9.19 9.98 -6.19
C VAL A 162 -8.96 8.55 -6.67
N GLU A 163 -7.95 7.87 -6.15
CA GLU A 163 -7.66 6.47 -6.48
C GLU A 163 -8.84 5.56 -6.09
N THR A 164 -9.43 5.78 -4.91
CA THR A 164 -10.59 5.04 -4.45
C THR A 164 -11.82 5.29 -5.33
N LEU A 165 -12.04 6.55 -5.77
CA LEU A 165 -13.13 6.89 -6.70
C LEU A 165 -12.94 6.21 -8.05
N ILE A 166 -11.72 6.17 -8.58
CA ILE A 166 -11.38 5.48 -9.83
C ILE A 166 -11.65 3.98 -9.70
N ASN A 167 -11.13 3.34 -8.64
CA ASN A 167 -11.29 1.90 -8.44
C ASN A 167 -12.76 1.53 -8.20
N LYS A 168 -13.53 2.36 -7.47
CA LYS A 168 -14.98 2.20 -7.34
C LYS A 168 -15.68 2.28 -8.69
N GLY A 169 -15.28 3.21 -9.55
CA GLY A 169 -15.78 3.34 -10.93
C GLY A 169 -15.47 2.08 -11.76
N ILE A 170 -14.26 1.54 -11.66
CA ILE A 170 -13.87 0.29 -12.32
C ILE A 170 -14.76 -0.87 -11.84
N VAL A 171 -14.99 -0.99 -10.53
CA VAL A 171 -15.88 -2.05 -10.00
C VAL A 171 -17.29 -1.95 -10.57
N TYR A 172 -17.89 -0.74 -10.60
CA TYR A 172 -19.20 -0.55 -11.19
C TYR A 172 -19.22 -0.90 -12.69
N GLN A 173 -18.15 -0.57 -13.40
CA GLN A 173 -18.00 -0.90 -14.82
C GLN A 173 -17.93 -2.42 -15.05
N GLU A 174 -17.20 -3.16 -14.23
CA GLU A 174 -17.14 -4.63 -14.26
C GLU A 174 -18.50 -5.29 -13.94
N LEU A 175 -19.31 -4.64 -13.10
CA LEU A 175 -20.69 -5.05 -12.79
C LEU A 175 -21.70 -4.63 -13.86
N GLY A 176 -21.29 -3.93 -14.92
CA GLY A 176 -22.18 -3.41 -15.96
C GLY A 176 -23.04 -2.21 -15.50
N GLN A 177 -22.77 -1.65 -14.33
CA GLN A 177 -23.49 -0.50 -13.75
C GLN A 177 -22.89 0.82 -14.26
N LEU A 178 -23.02 1.03 -15.58
CA LEU A 178 -22.27 2.06 -16.31
C LEU A 178 -22.55 3.50 -15.82
N ASP A 179 -23.77 3.78 -15.36
CA ASP A 179 -24.11 5.13 -14.87
C ASP A 179 -23.44 5.42 -13.52
N LEU A 180 -23.32 4.41 -12.64
CA LEU A 180 -22.60 4.54 -11.37
C LEU A 180 -21.08 4.61 -11.58
N ALA A 181 -20.57 3.93 -12.60
CA ALA A 181 -19.18 4.05 -13.01
C ALA A 181 -18.86 5.47 -13.49
N GLU A 182 -19.71 6.03 -14.36
CA GLU A 182 -19.54 7.41 -14.85
C GLU A 182 -19.61 8.45 -13.71
N ALA A 183 -20.55 8.30 -12.78
CA ALA A 183 -20.63 9.16 -11.61
C ALA A 183 -19.35 9.12 -10.78
N SER A 184 -18.77 7.92 -10.58
CA SER A 184 -17.54 7.73 -9.83
C SER A 184 -16.32 8.34 -10.54
N PHE A 185 -16.18 8.13 -11.86
CA PHE A 185 -15.11 8.73 -12.66
C PHE A 185 -15.25 10.26 -12.75
N THR A 186 -16.46 10.78 -12.85
CA THR A 186 -16.72 12.23 -12.87
C THR A 186 -16.37 12.87 -11.52
N ALA A 187 -16.69 12.22 -10.41
CA ALA A 187 -16.26 12.65 -9.07
C ALA A 187 -14.73 12.64 -8.94
N ALA A 188 -14.06 11.60 -9.48
CA ALA A 188 -12.60 11.54 -9.52
C ALA A 188 -12.01 12.68 -10.37
N LEU A 189 -12.59 12.97 -11.54
CA LEU A 189 -12.14 14.03 -12.45
C LEU A 189 -12.21 15.42 -11.79
N ALA A 190 -13.23 15.66 -10.95
CA ALA A 190 -13.38 16.91 -10.22
C ALA A 190 -12.21 17.20 -9.26
N THR A 191 -11.44 16.20 -8.87
CA THR A 191 -10.22 16.37 -8.03
C THR A 191 -9.06 17.01 -8.79
N GLY A 192 -9.09 16.98 -10.12
CA GLY A 192 -8.05 17.51 -11.01
C GLY A 192 -6.81 16.61 -11.19
N LYS A 193 -6.76 15.45 -10.53
CA LYS A 193 -5.64 14.48 -10.61
C LYS A 193 -5.96 13.36 -11.58
N TYR A 194 -4.92 12.69 -12.11
CA TYR A 194 -5.01 11.51 -12.98
C TYR A 194 -5.99 11.68 -14.15
N LYS A 195 -6.04 12.88 -14.75
CA LYS A 195 -7.02 13.23 -15.78
C LYS A 195 -6.94 12.32 -17.00
N ASP A 196 -5.75 11.97 -17.43
CA ASP A 196 -5.48 11.07 -18.55
C ASP A 196 -6.09 9.68 -18.31
N LEU A 197 -5.82 9.09 -17.15
CA LEU A 197 -6.40 7.80 -16.75
C LEU A 197 -7.93 7.87 -16.67
N ILE A 198 -8.47 8.94 -16.06
CA ILE A 198 -9.92 9.09 -15.90
C ILE A 198 -10.59 9.30 -17.26
N TYR A 199 -9.99 10.11 -18.17
CA TYR A 199 -10.51 10.27 -19.53
C TYR A 199 -10.49 8.94 -20.30
N ASN A 200 -9.44 8.14 -20.16
CA ASN A 200 -9.42 6.80 -20.74
C ASN A 200 -10.53 5.90 -20.20
N ASN A 201 -10.77 5.91 -18.88
CA ASN A 201 -11.84 5.10 -18.28
C ASN A 201 -13.24 5.58 -18.74
N LEU A 202 -13.49 6.88 -18.81
CA LEU A 202 -14.71 7.43 -19.39
C LEU A 202 -14.86 7.03 -20.86
N GLY A 203 -13.78 7.10 -21.64
CA GLY A 203 -13.78 6.65 -23.04
C GLY A 203 -14.08 5.16 -23.17
N TYR A 204 -13.52 4.33 -22.33
CA TYR A 204 -13.77 2.89 -22.34
C TYR A 204 -15.23 2.57 -21.93
N LEU A 205 -15.79 3.34 -21.01
CA LEU A 205 -17.20 3.26 -20.62
C LEU A 205 -18.12 3.57 -21.82
N GLU A 206 -17.80 4.58 -22.61
CA GLU A 206 -18.56 4.91 -23.82
C GLU A 206 -18.39 3.88 -24.96
N ILE A 207 -17.23 3.17 -24.99
CA ILE A 207 -17.07 1.99 -25.86
C ILE A 207 -18.07 0.88 -25.47
N GLN A 208 -18.25 0.64 -24.18
CA GLN A 208 -19.23 -0.36 -23.70
C GLN A 208 -20.69 0.03 -24.01
N ARG A 209 -20.98 1.35 -24.05
CA ARG A 209 -22.28 1.88 -24.46
C ARG A 209 -22.45 1.94 -25.99
N SER A 210 -21.44 1.58 -26.78
CA SER A 210 -21.39 1.73 -28.25
C SER A 210 -21.49 3.22 -28.71
N GLN A 211 -21.10 4.16 -27.83
CA GLN A 211 -21.09 5.58 -28.13
C GLN A 211 -19.75 6.02 -28.72
N TRP A 212 -19.44 5.54 -29.93
CA TRP A 212 -18.11 5.62 -30.56
C TRP A 212 -17.56 7.03 -30.65
N LYS A 213 -18.40 8.02 -31.05
CA LYS A 213 -17.96 9.42 -31.17
C LYS A 213 -17.57 10.04 -29.83
N LEU A 214 -18.33 9.70 -28.76
CA LEU A 214 -18.05 10.21 -27.43
C LEU A 214 -16.84 9.51 -26.82
N ALA A 215 -16.71 8.20 -27.05
CA ALA A 215 -15.54 7.40 -26.68
C ALA A 215 -14.26 8.00 -27.31
N GLU A 216 -14.29 8.27 -28.61
CA GLU A 216 -13.16 8.89 -29.34
C GLU A 216 -12.75 10.23 -28.73
N LYS A 217 -13.71 11.07 -28.40
CA LYS A 217 -13.46 12.37 -27.74
C LYS A 217 -12.69 12.19 -26.43
N TRP A 218 -13.16 11.31 -25.55
CA TRP A 218 -12.53 11.07 -24.28
C TRP A 218 -11.12 10.48 -24.41
N ILE A 219 -10.94 9.48 -25.27
CA ILE A 219 -9.62 8.87 -25.51
C ILE A 219 -8.63 9.88 -26.11
N LYS A 220 -9.09 10.77 -27.03
CA LYS A 220 -8.24 11.85 -27.53
C LYS A 220 -7.82 12.83 -26.43
N MET A 221 -8.68 13.11 -25.47
CA MET A 221 -8.33 13.93 -24.29
C MET A 221 -7.27 13.24 -23.42
N ALA A 222 -7.35 11.93 -23.25
CA ALA A 222 -6.29 11.16 -22.55
C ALA A 222 -4.97 11.24 -23.30
N LEU A 223 -4.98 11.00 -24.64
CA LEU A 223 -3.80 11.07 -25.49
C LEU A 223 -3.20 12.47 -25.61
N ALA A 224 -3.99 13.53 -25.41
CA ALA A 224 -3.46 14.90 -25.36
C ALA A 224 -2.55 15.14 -24.14
N ILE A 225 -2.71 14.33 -23.08
CA ILE A 225 -1.88 14.39 -21.86
C ILE A 225 -0.71 13.40 -21.95
N ASP A 226 -0.99 12.16 -22.35
CA ASP A 226 0.02 11.09 -22.56
C ASP A 226 -0.09 10.49 -23.97
N PRO A 227 0.59 11.10 -24.97
CA PRO A 227 0.45 10.72 -26.39
C PRO A 227 1.00 9.33 -26.74
N GLN A 228 1.86 8.76 -25.89
CA GLN A 228 2.53 7.48 -26.16
C GLN A 228 1.95 6.32 -25.35
N ASN A 229 0.86 6.53 -24.62
CA ASN A 229 0.24 5.49 -23.81
C ASN A 229 -0.37 4.41 -24.70
N GLU A 230 0.23 3.23 -24.65
CA GLU A 230 -0.17 2.08 -25.49
C GLU A 230 -1.64 1.67 -25.27
N LEU A 231 -2.13 1.74 -24.03
CA LEU A 231 -3.52 1.40 -23.71
C LEU A 231 -4.49 2.37 -24.38
N TYR A 232 -4.18 3.68 -24.34
CA TYR A 232 -5.05 4.71 -24.92
C TYR A 232 -5.04 4.61 -26.45
N LEU A 233 -3.88 4.36 -27.06
CA LEU A 233 -3.75 4.11 -28.50
C LEU A 233 -4.53 2.87 -28.94
N LYS A 234 -4.46 1.78 -28.16
CA LYS A 234 -5.24 0.55 -28.41
C LYS A 234 -6.75 0.79 -28.33
N ASN A 235 -7.21 1.59 -27.37
CA ASN A 235 -8.61 1.95 -27.27
C ASN A 235 -9.06 2.81 -28.45
N LEU A 236 -8.23 3.74 -28.92
CA LEU A 236 -8.52 4.54 -30.11
C LEU A 236 -8.61 3.67 -31.37
N ASP A 237 -7.70 2.74 -31.58
CA ASP A 237 -7.74 1.77 -32.71
C ASP A 237 -9.02 0.91 -32.68
N LYS A 238 -9.43 0.45 -31.48
CA LYS A 238 -10.68 -0.29 -31.30
C LYS A 238 -11.90 0.54 -31.77
N ILE A 239 -11.94 1.81 -31.39
CA ILE A 239 -13.03 2.73 -31.80
C ILE A 239 -13.04 2.90 -33.33
N ALA A 240 -11.87 3.14 -33.95
CA ALA A 240 -11.74 3.34 -35.38
C ALA A 240 -12.24 2.13 -36.20
N LYS A 241 -11.95 0.92 -35.74
CA LYS A 241 -12.38 -0.35 -36.39
C LYS A 241 -13.90 -0.53 -36.32
N GLN A 242 -14.53 -0.15 -35.22
CA GLN A 242 -15.97 -0.31 -35.05
C GLN A 242 -16.77 0.78 -35.77
N SER A 243 -16.31 2.04 -35.73
CA SER A 243 -16.97 3.15 -36.44
C SER A 243 -16.88 3.08 -37.96
N SER A 244 -16.00 2.22 -38.51
CA SER A 244 -15.88 1.96 -39.96
C SER A 244 -16.82 0.83 -40.43
N ALA A 245 -17.42 0.09 -39.49
CA ALA A 245 -18.27 -1.05 -39.77
C ALA A 245 -19.78 -0.73 -39.68
N GLU A 246 -20.12 0.48 -39.21
CA GLU A 246 -21.46 1.08 -39.22
C GLU A 246 -21.62 2.05 -40.39
#